data_1c578b69d55a46b86abadf565ac77770
#
_entry.id   1c578b69d55a46b86abadf565ac77770
#
_cell.length_a   1.000
_cell.length_b   1.000
_cell.length_c   1.000
_cell.angle_alpha   90.00
_cell.angle_beta   90.00
_cell.angle_gamma   90.00
#
_symmetry.space_group_name_H-M   'P 1'
#
loop_
_entity.id
_entity.type
_entity.pdbx_description
1 polymer ?
#
loop_
_entity_poly.entity_id
_entity_poly.type
_entity_poly.pdbx_seq_one_letter_code
_entity_poly.pdbx_strand_id
1 'polypeptide(L)'
;MKVIPRKGSPESEAVTAALVARSLRLLRDIDRVFDVDLYQTVGDALPDGAGVEQALASNLRQILVPSTEKSIEAALIERRRSPDATGGMYPISLGRHMTLYSPAGDVKVVVSFGGTSGSGAFACAFADESLISLALKLVQGLADIWDSRVTVLYRRTESSPQFNVPGDAIVGSCTYFGPELPIEETQLPPSVEAFPYQDGTIVIQKNLSTPLTVEDIRSIRAAAGLPTERPEIPLPKGFRRL
;
A
#
# COMPACT_ATOMS: atom_id res chain seq x y z
N MET A 1 -5.36 2.29 0.08
CA MET A 1 -4.60 2.28 1.35
C MET A 1 -3.29 1.52 1.20
N LYS A 2 -2.34 1.76 2.09
CA LYS A 2 -0.99 1.19 2.03
C LYS A 2 -0.46 0.97 3.45
N VAL A 3 0.29 -0.12 3.62
CA VAL A 3 0.95 -0.48 4.88
C VAL A 3 2.47 -0.57 4.66
N ILE A 4 3.24 0.09 5.51
CA ILE A 4 4.70 0.03 5.55
C ILE A 4 5.08 -0.56 6.92
N PRO A 5 5.56 -1.81 7.01
CA PRO A 5 5.97 -2.43 8.26
C PRO A 5 7.23 -1.80 8.85
N ARG A 6 7.42 -1.89 10.17
CA ARG A 6 8.62 -1.41 10.88
C ARG A 6 9.89 -2.13 10.44
N LYS A 7 9.82 -3.43 10.33
CA LYS A 7 10.97 -4.30 10.04
C LYS A 7 11.18 -4.58 8.55
N GLY A 8 10.54 -3.78 7.68
CA GLY A 8 10.55 -4.06 6.24
C GLY A 8 9.54 -5.15 5.86
N SER A 9 9.54 -5.52 4.58
CA SER A 9 8.65 -6.58 4.10
C SER A 9 9.07 -7.93 4.69
N PRO A 10 8.12 -8.80 5.08
CA PRO A 10 8.43 -10.13 5.57
C PRO A 10 9.30 -10.90 4.57
N GLU A 11 10.29 -11.64 5.08
CA GLU A 11 11.18 -12.44 4.23
C GLU A 11 10.55 -13.79 3.85
N SER A 12 9.67 -14.32 4.71
CA SER A 12 9.02 -15.63 4.55
C SER A 12 7.66 -15.51 3.91
N GLU A 13 7.39 -16.34 2.90
CA GLU A 13 6.09 -16.47 2.26
C GLU A 13 5.00 -16.87 3.24
N ALA A 14 5.27 -17.76 4.18
CA ALA A 14 4.31 -18.19 5.20
C ALA A 14 3.90 -17.05 6.12
N VAL A 15 4.85 -16.26 6.61
CA VAL A 15 4.54 -15.07 7.44
C VAL A 15 3.75 -14.05 6.63
N THR A 16 4.15 -13.80 5.39
CA THR A 16 3.42 -12.88 4.51
C THR A 16 2.00 -13.37 4.26
N ALA A 17 1.81 -14.66 3.99
CA ALA A 17 0.50 -15.26 3.76
C ALA A 17 -0.43 -15.13 4.97
N ALA A 18 0.09 -15.35 6.17
CA ALA A 18 -0.65 -15.19 7.42
C ALA A 18 -1.13 -13.74 7.61
N LEU A 19 -0.24 -12.76 7.40
CA LEU A 19 -0.57 -11.34 7.51
C LEU A 19 -1.60 -10.91 6.46
N VAL A 20 -1.44 -11.33 5.21
CA VAL A 20 -2.39 -11.04 4.13
C VAL A 20 -3.74 -11.66 4.41
N ALA A 21 -3.79 -12.93 4.81
CA ALA A 21 -5.05 -13.62 5.15
C ALA A 21 -5.80 -12.90 6.28
N ARG A 22 -5.08 -12.46 7.32
CA ARG A 22 -5.65 -11.65 8.41
C ARG A 22 -6.17 -10.31 7.90
N SER A 23 -5.41 -9.63 7.02
CA SER A 23 -5.82 -8.36 6.41
C SER A 23 -7.09 -8.50 5.59
N LEU A 24 -7.18 -9.52 4.73
CA LEU A 24 -8.37 -9.78 3.92
C LEU A 24 -9.59 -10.12 4.79
N ARG A 25 -9.40 -10.87 5.88
CA ARG A 25 -10.47 -11.14 6.84
C ARG A 25 -10.95 -9.85 7.51
N LEU A 26 -10.03 -9.02 8.01
CA LEU A 26 -10.36 -7.71 8.58
C LEU A 26 -11.17 -6.85 7.60
N LEU A 27 -10.75 -6.78 6.35
CA LEU A 27 -11.44 -5.98 5.33
C LEU A 27 -12.89 -6.47 5.14
N ARG A 28 -13.11 -7.78 5.03
CA ARG A 28 -14.45 -8.38 4.91
C ARG A 28 -15.33 -8.13 6.13
N ASP A 29 -14.75 -8.20 7.32
CA ASP A 29 -15.45 -7.94 8.58
C ASP A 29 -15.86 -6.47 8.70
N ILE A 30 -15.15 -5.57 8.04
CA ILE A 30 -15.46 -4.13 8.03
C ILE A 30 -16.53 -3.79 7.01
N ASP A 31 -16.43 -4.30 5.79
CA ASP A 31 -17.40 -4.02 4.74
C ASP A 31 -17.48 -5.14 3.69
N ARG A 32 -18.72 -5.41 3.23
CA ARG A 32 -19.03 -6.47 2.26
C ARG A 32 -18.41 -6.23 0.87
N VAL A 33 -18.05 -5.01 0.54
CA VAL A 33 -17.37 -4.70 -0.74
C VAL A 33 -16.07 -5.48 -0.87
N PHE A 34 -15.45 -5.86 0.25
CA PHE A 34 -14.24 -6.69 0.29
C PHE A 34 -14.52 -8.20 0.32
N ASP A 35 -15.78 -8.62 0.37
CA ASP A 35 -16.16 -10.05 0.29
C ASP A 35 -16.26 -10.47 -1.18
N VAL A 36 -15.14 -10.45 -1.85
CA VAL A 36 -14.99 -10.76 -3.26
C VAL A 36 -13.94 -11.83 -3.48
N ASP A 37 -14.15 -12.64 -4.50
CA ASP A 37 -13.12 -13.56 -4.98
C ASP A 37 -11.98 -12.76 -5.62
N LEU A 38 -10.74 -13.10 -5.24
CA LEU A 38 -9.55 -12.47 -5.75
C LEU A 38 -8.80 -13.44 -6.69
N TYR A 39 -8.39 -12.94 -7.83
CA TYR A 39 -7.69 -13.69 -8.87
C TYR A 39 -6.30 -13.15 -9.07
N GLN A 40 -5.32 -14.04 -9.14
CA GLN A 40 -3.99 -13.72 -9.62
C GLN A 40 -3.96 -13.85 -11.14
N THR A 41 -3.42 -12.85 -11.82
CA THR A 41 -3.15 -12.92 -13.25
C THR A 41 -1.81 -13.64 -13.46
N VAL A 42 -1.85 -14.74 -14.24
CA VAL A 42 -0.66 -15.51 -14.63
C VAL A 42 -0.54 -15.42 -16.13
N GLY A 43 0.56 -14.88 -16.62
CA GLY A 43 0.83 -14.72 -18.06
C GLY A 43 1.95 -13.71 -18.29
N ASP A 44 2.29 -13.51 -19.56
CA ASP A 44 3.29 -12.53 -19.96
C ASP A 44 2.90 -11.12 -19.48
N ALA A 45 3.91 -10.32 -19.16
CA ALA A 45 3.71 -8.95 -18.71
C ALA A 45 2.80 -8.20 -19.70
N LEU A 46 1.78 -7.54 -19.15
CA LEU A 46 0.95 -6.65 -19.98
C LEU A 46 1.82 -5.55 -20.57
N PRO A 47 1.54 -5.12 -21.81
CA PRO A 47 2.18 -3.95 -22.36
C PRO A 47 2.04 -2.76 -21.41
N ASP A 48 3.10 -1.97 -21.25
CA ASP A 48 3.07 -0.75 -20.46
C ASP A 48 1.88 0.12 -20.89
N GLY A 49 1.03 0.48 -19.93
CA GLY A 49 -0.15 1.31 -20.16
C GLY A 49 -1.45 0.55 -20.46
N ALA A 50 -1.45 -0.78 -20.50
CA ALA A 50 -2.68 -1.55 -20.62
C ALA A 50 -3.52 -1.42 -19.35
N GLY A 51 -4.78 -1.00 -19.49
CA GLY A 51 -5.73 -0.94 -18.39
C GLY A 51 -6.13 -2.31 -17.86
N VAL A 52 -6.64 -2.37 -16.63
CA VAL A 52 -7.12 -3.61 -15.98
C VAL A 52 -8.15 -4.34 -16.86
N GLU A 53 -9.05 -3.60 -17.52
CA GLU A 53 -10.05 -4.16 -18.45
C GLU A 53 -9.40 -4.89 -19.64
N GLN A 54 -8.32 -4.34 -20.17
CA GLN A 54 -7.58 -4.95 -21.27
C GLN A 54 -6.80 -6.17 -20.82
N ALA A 55 -6.32 -6.16 -19.56
CA ALA A 55 -5.73 -7.32 -18.91
C ALA A 55 -6.73 -8.46 -18.69
N LEU A 56 -7.95 -8.13 -18.32
CA LEU A 56 -9.05 -9.11 -18.13
C LEU A 56 -9.60 -9.62 -19.47
N ALA A 57 -9.59 -8.82 -20.52
CA ALA A 57 -10.05 -9.17 -21.86
C ALA A 57 -9.02 -9.99 -22.67
N SER A 58 -7.71 -9.83 -22.40
CA SER A 58 -6.69 -10.68 -22.97
C SER A 58 -6.76 -12.05 -22.30
N ASN A 59 -6.57 -13.16 -23.05
CA ASN A 59 -6.61 -14.56 -22.60
C ASN A 59 -5.60 -14.90 -21.48
N LEU A 60 -5.38 -13.99 -20.53
CA LEU A 60 -4.56 -14.19 -19.35
C LEU A 60 -5.24 -15.23 -18.46
N ARG A 61 -4.51 -16.26 -18.13
CA ARG A 61 -4.99 -17.31 -17.24
C ARG A 61 -5.21 -16.70 -15.86
N GLN A 62 -6.47 -16.56 -15.45
CA GLN A 62 -6.84 -16.13 -14.13
C GLN A 62 -6.83 -17.35 -13.19
N ILE A 63 -6.09 -17.28 -12.12
CA ILE A 63 -6.09 -18.28 -11.06
C ILE A 63 -6.79 -17.69 -9.84
N LEU A 64 -7.92 -18.30 -9.49
CA LEU A 64 -8.58 -17.99 -8.23
C LEU A 64 -7.63 -18.27 -7.07
N VAL A 65 -7.39 -17.27 -6.23
CA VAL A 65 -6.64 -17.41 -5.00
C VAL A 65 -7.63 -17.35 -3.83
N PRO A 66 -8.09 -18.51 -3.32
CA PRO A 66 -8.92 -18.52 -2.14
C PRO A 66 -8.20 -17.77 -1.01
N SER A 67 -8.92 -16.97 -0.24
CA SER A 67 -8.33 -16.11 0.79
C SER A 67 -7.93 -16.87 2.05
N THR A 68 -7.50 -18.12 1.91
CA THR A 68 -6.90 -18.92 2.98
C THR A 68 -5.40 -18.70 3.01
N GLU A 69 -4.79 -18.80 4.19
CA GLU A 69 -3.36 -18.67 4.38
C GLU A 69 -2.55 -19.61 3.46
N LYS A 70 -2.96 -20.90 3.38
CA LYS A 70 -2.31 -21.90 2.53
C LYS A 70 -2.35 -21.54 1.03
N SER A 71 -3.47 -21.00 0.57
CA SER A 71 -3.63 -20.65 -0.84
C SER A 71 -2.82 -19.42 -1.21
N ILE A 72 -2.74 -18.44 -0.30
CA ILE A 72 -1.92 -17.26 -0.46
C ILE A 72 -0.44 -17.65 -0.44
N GLU A 73 -0.01 -18.51 0.48
CA GLU A 73 1.34 -19.02 0.54
C GLU A 73 1.73 -19.76 -0.76
N ALA A 74 0.87 -20.64 -1.26
CA ALA A 74 1.09 -21.34 -2.53
C ALA A 74 1.25 -20.37 -3.71
N ALA A 75 0.41 -19.31 -3.77
CA ALA A 75 0.51 -18.28 -4.80
C ALA A 75 1.82 -17.46 -4.69
N LEU A 76 2.30 -17.17 -3.48
CA LEU A 76 3.57 -16.48 -3.25
C LEU A 76 4.76 -17.35 -3.64
N ILE A 77 4.73 -18.65 -3.34
CA ILE A 77 5.77 -19.62 -3.72
C ILE A 77 5.83 -19.75 -5.24
N GLU A 78 4.68 -19.84 -5.90
CA GLU A 78 4.63 -19.91 -7.36
C GLU A 78 5.21 -18.65 -8.00
N ARG A 79 4.86 -17.48 -7.48
CA ARG A 79 5.44 -16.20 -7.93
C ARG A 79 6.96 -16.14 -7.72
N ARG A 80 7.48 -16.78 -6.69
CA ARG A 80 8.92 -16.88 -6.45
C ARG A 80 9.63 -17.70 -7.54
N ARG A 81 8.98 -18.70 -8.08
CA ARG A 81 9.55 -19.59 -9.10
C ARG A 81 9.50 -18.98 -10.50
N SER A 82 8.54 -18.09 -10.74
CA SER A 82 8.43 -17.38 -12.02
C SER A 82 9.41 -16.21 -12.04
N PRO A 83 10.46 -16.20 -12.86
CA PRO A 83 11.31 -15.03 -13.02
C PRO A 83 10.44 -13.88 -13.55
N ASP A 84 10.60 -12.68 -12.97
CA ASP A 84 9.93 -11.50 -13.51
C ASP A 84 10.40 -11.32 -14.96
N ALA A 85 9.46 -11.31 -15.89
CA ALA A 85 9.69 -11.06 -17.32
C ALA A 85 10.23 -9.63 -17.57
N THR A 86 10.14 -8.77 -16.59
CA THR A 86 10.84 -7.48 -16.59
C THR A 86 12.31 -7.73 -16.25
N GLY A 87 13.08 -8.05 -17.27
CA GLY A 87 14.55 -8.11 -17.22
C GLY A 87 15.05 -6.80 -16.62
N GLY A 88 15.39 -6.86 -15.32
CA GLY A 88 15.62 -5.70 -14.50
C GLY A 88 16.74 -4.79 -14.99
N MET A 89 16.36 -3.63 -15.41
CA MET A 89 17.28 -2.50 -15.64
C MET A 89 17.61 -1.75 -14.33
N TYR A 90 17.12 -2.21 -13.19
CA TYR A 90 17.34 -1.56 -11.90
C TYR A 90 18.02 -2.51 -10.93
N PRO A 91 19.24 -2.15 -10.44
CA PRO A 91 19.98 -2.93 -9.44
C PRO A 91 19.41 -2.76 -8.02
N ILE A 92 18.17 -2.28 -7.89
CA ILE A 92 17.47 -2.23 -6.62
C ILE A 92 16.80 -3.59 -6.50
N SER A 93 17.10 -4.31 -5.44
CA SER A 93 16.36 -5.51 -5.04
C SER A 93 14.89 -5.13 -4.85
N LEU A 94 14.17 -5.04 -5.94
CA LEU A 94 12.74 -4.86 -5.94
C LEU A 94 12.18 -6.13 -5.29
N GLY A 95 11.51 -5.95 -4.17
CA GLY A 95 10.78 -7.03 -3.54
C GLY A 95 9.82 -7.66 -4.55
N ARG A 96 9.54 -8.91 -4.36
CA ARG A 96 8.59 -9.64 -5.20
C ARG A 96 7.19 -9.11 -4.94
N HIS A 97 6.40 -8.99 -5.98
CA HIS A 97 5.04 -8.49 -5.89
C HIS A 97 4.04 -9.55 -6.38
N MET A 98 2.98 -9.74 -5.64
CA MET A 98 1.79 -10.44 -6.06
C MET A 98 0.64 -9.45 -6.15
N THR A 99 -0.07 -9.45 -7.25
CA THR A 99 -1.27 -8.62 -7.43
C THR A 99 -2.49 -9.50 -7.60
N LEU A 100 -3.52 -9.21 -6.81
CA LEU A 100 -4.82 -9.86 -6.85
C LEU A 100 -5.87 -8.85 -7.28
N TYR A 101 -6.85 -9.27 -8.04
CA TYR A 101 -7.94 -8.44 -8.55
C TYR A 101 -9.28 -9.11 -8.30
N SER A 102 -10.31 -8.33 -7.95
CA SER A 102 -11.70 -8.78 -8.05
C SER A 102 -12.10 -8.91 -9.54
N PRO A 103 -13.11 -9.73 -9.86
CA PRO A 103 -13.58 -9.87 -11.24
C PRO A 103 -14.01 -8.56 -11.89
N ALA A 104 -14.65 -7.67 -11.11
CA ALA A 104 -15.09 -6.36 -11.57
C ALA A 104 -13.95 -5.32 -11.63
N GLY A 105 -12.77 -5.63 -11.05
CA GLY A 105 -11.64 -4.71 -10.99
C GLY A 105 -11.80 -3.56 -9.97
N ASP A 106 -12.87 -3.59 -9.17
CA ASP A 106 -13.19 -2.58 -8.15
C ASP A 106 -12.34 -2.72 -6.88
N VAL A 107 -11.77 -3.91 -6.64
CA VAL A 107 -10.80 -4.18 -5.59
C VAL A 107 -9.51 -4.72 -6.18
N LYS A 108 -8.39 -4.12 -5.80
CA LYS A 108 -7.04 -4.56 -6.16
C LYS A 108 -6.19 -4.65 -4.91
N VAL A 109 -5.58 -5.80 -4.67
CA VAL A 109 -4.64 -6.03 -3.57
C VAL A 109 -3.25 -6.28 -4.13
N VAL A 110 -2.26 -5.55 -3.62
CA VAL A 110 -0.85 -5.73 -3.96
C VAL A 110 -0.11 -6.14 -2.69
N VAL A 111 0.59 -7.25 -2.77
CA VAL A 111 1.43 -7.79 -1.70
C VAL A 111 2.88 -7.75 -2.13
N SER A 112 3.75 -7.18 -1.31
CA SER A 112 5.20 -7.14 -1.54
C SER A 112 5.91 -7.92 -0.45
N PHE A 113 6.90 -8.72 -0.82
CA PHE A 113 7.67 -9.55 0.11
C PHE A 113 9.12 -9.72 -0.34
N GLY A 114 9.99 -10.01 0.60
CA GLY A 114 11.41 -10.29 0.35
C GLY A 114 12.24 -9.12 -0.19
N GLY A 115 11.76 -7.88 -0.01
CA GLY A 115 12.47 -6.66 -0.42
C GLY A 115 13.18 -5.99 0.74
N THR A 116 14.34 -5.40 0.46
CA THR A 116 15.10 -4.59 1.43
C THR A 116 14.65 -3.13 1.47
N SER A 117 13.87 -2.71 0.49
CA SER A 117 13.36 -1.34 0.43
C SER A 117 12.11 -1.18 1.28
N GLY A 118 11.96 -0.07 1.99
CA GLY A 118 10.77 0.32 2.75
C GLY A 118 9.50 0.55 1.89
N SER A 119 9.38 -0.19 0.77
CA SER A 119 8.16 -0.26 -0.04
C SER A 119 7.08 -0.97 0.77
N GLY A 120 5.84 -0.50 0.67
CA GLY A 120 4.73 -1.07 1.43
C GLY A 120 4.58 -2.57 1.19
N ALA A 121 4.37 -3.32 2.27
CA ALA A 121 4.19 -4.77 2.20
C ALA A 121 2.79 -5.17 1.75
N PHE A 122 1.80 -4.32 2.00
CA PHE A 122 0.41 -4.55 1.64
C PHE A 122 -0.20 -3.25 1.13
N ALA A 123 -0.91 -3.30 0.02
CA ALA A 123 -1.72 -2.21 -0.47
C ALA A 123 -3.06 -2.75 -0.97
N CYS A 124 -4.14 -2.03 -0.70
CA CYS A 124 -5.46 -2.32 -1.23
C CYS A 124 -6.03 -1.04 -1.85
N ALA A 125 -6.40 -1.11 -3.12
CA ALA A 125 -7.13 -0.08 -3.82
C ALA A 125 -8.58 -0.54 -4.00
N PHE A 126 -9.52 0.37 -3.86
CA PHE A 126 -10.95 0.16 -4.05
C PHE A 126 -11.58 1.41 -4.67
N ALA A 127 -12.63 1.20 -5.43
CA ALA A 127 -13.29 2.28 -6.17
C ALA A 127 -14.33 3.04 -5.34
N ASP A 128 -14.90 2.40 -4.32
CA ASP A 128 -15.95 3.01 -3.50
C ASP A 128 -15.40 4.03 -2.50
N GLU A 129 -15.60 5.31 -2.79
CA GLU A 129 -15.16 6.40 -1.92
C GLU A 129 -15.95 6.48 -0.59
N SER A 130 -17.12 5.86 -0.48
CA SER A 130 -17.89 5.83 0.77
C SER A 130 -17.13 5.16 1.91
N LEU A 131 -16.22 4.23 1.56
CA LEU A 131 -15.36 3.51 2.50
C LEU A 131 -14.37 4.42 3.23
N ILE A 132 -14.18 5.66 2.78
CA ILE A 132 -13.33 6.62 3.50
C ILE A 132 -13.90 6.93 4.90
N SER A 133 -15.20 6.80 5.09
CA SER A 133 -15.84 6.94 6.41
C SER A 133 -15.40 5.87 7.42
N LEU A 134 -14.86 4.75 6.93
CA LEU A 134 -14.32 3.65 7.72
C LEU A 134 -12.81 3.76 7.94
N ALA A 135 -12.21 4.90 7.55
CA ALA A 135 -10.76 5.12 7.55
C ALA A 135 -10.08 4.74 8.87
N LEU A 136 -10.68 5.15 9.98
CA LEU A 136 -10.11 4.87 11.30
C LEU A 136 -10.02 3.37 11.58
N LYS A 137 -11.12 2.63 11.37
CA LYS A 137 -11.16 1.16 11.58
C LYS A 137 -10.17 0.43 10.68
N LEU A 138 -10.09 0.84 9.40
CA LEU A 138 -9.20 0.24 8.42
C LEU A 138 -7.73 0.46 8.80
N VAL A 139 -7.37 1.69 9.17
CA VAL A 139 -5.99 2.05 9.52
C VAL A 139 -5.58 1.38 10.82
N GLN A 140 -6.41 1.41 11.86
CA GLN A 140 -6.14 0.75 13.13
C GLN A 140 -5.92 -0.75 12.96
N GLY A 141 -6.89 -1.43 12.34
CA GLY A 141 -6.83 -2.88 12.21
C GLY A 141 -5.65 -3.37 11.35
N LEU A 142 -5.28 -2.62 10.31
CA LEU A 142 -4.09 -2.97 9.52
C LEU A 142 -2.78 -2.63 10.25
N ALA A 143 -2.74 -1.53 11.02
CA ALA A 143 -1.59 -1.21 11.85
C ALA A 143 -1.29 -2.32 12.86
N ASP A 144 -2.37 -2.88 13.48
CA ASP A 144 -2.26 -4.00 14.43
C ASP A 144 -1.75 -5.28 13.78
N ILE A 145 -2.23 -5.60 12.56
CA ILE A 145 -1.85 -6.82 11.88
C ILE A 145 -0.39 -6.81 11.46
N TRP A 146 0.11 -5.65 10.98
CA TRP A 146 1.40 -5.57 10.29
C TRP A 146 2.54 -5.02 11.15
N ASP A 147 2.33 -4.69 12.42
CA ASP A 147 3.33 -3.98 13.23
C ASP A 147 3.91 -2.81 12.42
N SER A 148 3.05 -1.86 12.08
CA SER A 148 3.33 -0.90 11.03
C SER A 148 4.21 0.26 11.50
N ARG A 149 5.17 0.67 10.68
CA ARG A 149 5.78 1.99 10.75
C ARG A 149 4.82 3.06 10.27
N VAL A 150 4.08 2.77 9.18
CA VAL A 150 3.04 3.65 8.64
C VAL A 150 1.93 2.79 8.06
N THR A 151 0.69 3.11 8.40
CA THR A 151 -0.51 2.62 7.72
C THR A 151 -1.34 3.82 7.29
N VAL A 152 -1.68 3.90 6.01
CA VAL A 152 -2.36 5.06 5.47
C VAL A 152 -3.55 4.70 4.59
N LEU A 153 -4.65 5.39 4.79
CA LEU A 153 -5.76 5.50 3.84
C LEU A 153 -5.70 6.86 3.17
N TYR A 154 -5.64 6.87 1.85
CA TYR A 154 -5.49 8.07 1.04
C TYR A 154 -6.31 7.98 -0.24
N ARG A 155 -6.75 9.13 -0.76
CA ARG A 155 -7.31 9.26 -2.10
C ARG A 155 -6.19 9.37 -3.14
N ARG A 156 -6.51 9.05 -4.37
CA ARG A 156 -5.55 9.19 -5.48
C ARG A 156 -5.06 10.65 -5.62
N THR A 157 -5.95 11.61 -5.42
CA THR A 157 -5.63 13.05 -5.44
C THR A 157 -4.67 13.45 -4.33
N GLU A 158 -4.71 12.80 -3.17
CA GLU A 158 -3.80 13.04 -2.05
C GLU A 158 -2.40 12.43 -2.30
N SER A 159 -2.33 11.31 -3.01
CA SER A 159 -1.03 10.67 -3.31
C SER A 159 -0.27 11.35 -4.44
N SER A 160 -0.99 11.95 -5.41
CA SER A 160 -0.41 12.56 -6.61
C SER A 160 0.63 13.67 -6.33
N PRO A 161 0.43 14.56 -5.36
CA PRO A 161 1.43 15.61 -5.04
C PRO A 161 2.61 15.09 -4.21
N GLN A 162 2.57 13.83 -3.74
CA GLN A 162 3.62 13.24 -2.93
C GLN A 162 4.56 12.43 -3.80
N PHE A 163 5.81 12.29 -3.36
CA PHE A 163 6.79 11.49 -4.08
C PHE A 163 6.87 10.09 -3.46
N ASN A 164 6.92 9.10 -4.32
CA ASN A 164 7.03 7.70 -3.91
C ASN A 164 8.49 7.26 -4.07
N VAL A 165 9.32 7.64 -3.10
CA VAL A 165 10.72 7.22 -3.05
C VAL A 165 10.91 6.12 -2.02
N PRO A 166 11.92 5.23 -2.16
CA PRO A 166 12.21 4.21 -1.16
C PRO A 166 12.43 4.83 0.23
N GLY A 167 11.79 4.28 1.25
CA GLY A 167 11.88 4.77 2.62
C GLY A 167 10.98 5.96 2.97
N ASP A 168 10.30 6.56 1.99
CA ASP A 168 9.32 7.60 2.22
C ASP A 168 7.93 7.04 2.55
N ALA A 169 7.10 7.86 3.18
CA ALA A 169 5.72 7.53 3.51
C ALA A 169 4.75 8.46 2.80
N ILE A 170 3.64 7.91 2.30
CA ILE A 170 2.51 8.69 1.85
C ILE A 170 1.66 9.00 3.07
N VAL A 171 1.19 10.24 3.19
CA VAL A 171 0.17 10.64 4.15
C VAL A 171 -1.17 10.82 3.45
N GLY A 172 -2.26 10.68 4.17
CA GLY A 172 -3.60 10.76 3.58
C GLY A 172 -4.66 11.09 4.62
N SER A 173 -5.90 10.92 4.23
CA SER A 173 -7.08 11.25 5.04
C SER A 173 -7.06 10.60 6.43
N CYS A 174 -6.42 9.46 6.59
CA CYS A 174 -6.13 8.84 7.87
C CYS A 174 -4.78 8.13 7.80
N THR A 175 -3.87 8.46 8.72
CA THR A 175 -2.51 7.92 8.75
C THR A 175 -2.12 7.55 10.18
N TYR A 176 -1.72 6.31 10.39
CA TYR A 176 -1.00 5.88 11.58
C TYR A 176 0.50 6.06 11.34
N PHE A 177 1.17 6.68 12.29
CA PHE A 177 2.62 6.80 12.38
C PHE A 177 3.09 6.00 13.58
N GLY A 178 3.99 5.05 13.37
CA GLY A 178 4.66 4.32 14.44
C GLY A 178 5.61 5.20 15.25
N PRO A 179 6.16 4.69 16.37
CA PRO A 179 6.99 5.48 17.28
C PRO A 179 8.28 6.01 16.66
N GLU A 180 8.72 5.47 15.52
CA GLU A 180 9.87 5.95 14.77
C GLU A 180 9.60 7.28 14.01
N LEU A 181 8.33 7.67 13.95
CA LEU A 181 7.86 8.89 13.31
C LEU A 181 7.01 9.69 14.30
N PRO A 182 7.60 10.25 15.35
CA PRO A 182 6.86 11.03 16.33
C PRO A 182 6.26 12.27 15.66
N ILE A 183 5.02 12.58 16.03
CA ILE A 183 4.29 13.70 15.45
C ILE A 183 4.46 14.95 16.31
N GLU A 184 4.94 16.02 15.70
CA GLU A 184 4.96 17.37 16.29
C GLU A 184 3.58 18.01 16.11
N GLU A 185 2.69 17.80 17.09
CA GLU A 185 1.27 18.20 16.98
C GLU A 185 1.07 19.70 16.71
N THR A 186 1.99 20.56 17.15
CA THR A 186 1.92 22.00 16.94
C THR A 186 2.09 22.41 15.47
N GLN A 187 2.60 21.52 14.64
CA GLN A 187 2.77 21.72 13.20
C GLN A 187 1.60 21.17 12.36
N LEU A 188 0.67 20.48 12.99
CA LEU A 188 -0.47 19.91 12.27
C LEU A 188 -1.44 21.01 11.80
N PRO A 189 -2.01 20.87 10.60
CA PRO A 189 -3.00 21.82 10.10
C PRO A 189 -4.32 21.67 10.89
N PRO A 190 -5.13 22.74 10.99
CA PRO A 190 -6.40 22.72 11.73
C PRO A 190 -7.46 21.77 11.14
N SER A 191 -7.26 21.33 9.91
CA SER A 191 -8.12 20.37 9.18
C SER A 191 -8.03 18.93 9.69
N VAL A 192 -7.00 18.61 10.50
CA VAL A 192 -6.80 17.27 11.07
C VAL A 192 -6.87 17.29 12.59
N GLU A 193 -6.95 16.11 13.16
CA GLU A 193 -6.74 15.83 14.57
C GLU A 193 -5.75 14.67 14.73
N ALA A 194 -5.05 14.66 15.85
CA ALA A 194 -4.12 13.60 16.20
C ALA A 194 -4.49 13.02 17.57
N PHE A 195 -4.29 11.73 17.74
CA PHE A 195 -4.46 11.05 19.00
C PHE A 195 -3.55 9.83 19.12
N PRO A 196 -3.13 9.48 20.35
CA PRO A 196 -2.31 8.31 20.59
C PRO A 196 -3.03 7.02 20.18
N TYR A 197 -2.31 6.12 19.56
CA TYR A 197 -2.79 4.76 19.25
C TYR A 197 -1.64 3.78 19.36
N GLN A 198 -1.78 2.76 20.22
CA GLN A 198 -0.68 1.86 20.59
C GLN A 198 0.54 2.68 21.09
N ASP A 199 1.70 2.46 20.46
CA ASP A 199 2.95 3.18 20.74
C ASP A 199 3.24 4.32 19.74
N GLY A 200 2.27 4.61 18.85
CA GLY A 200 2.35 5.65 17.83
C GLY A 200 1.22 6.66 17.88
N THR A 201 0.99 7.33 16.77
CA THR A 201 -0.02 8.40 16.65
C THR A 201 -0.85 8.20 15.39
N ILE A 202 -2.17 8.32 15.49
CA ILE A 202 -3.06 8.46 14.33
C ILE A 202 -3.33 9.93 14.08
N VAL A 203 -3.14 10.35 12.84
CA VAL A 203 -3.56 11.65 12.31
C VAL A 203 -4.70 11.40 11.33
N ILE A 204 -5.86 12.02 11.59
CA ILE A 204 -7.06 11.85 10.78
C ILE A 204 -7.67 13.20 10.41
N GLN A 205 -8.15 13.29 9.19
CA GLN A 205 -8.86 14.45 8.69
C GLN A 205 -10.22 14.59 9.38
N LYS A 206 -10.55 15.77 9.91
CA LYS A 206 -11.82 16.06 10.60
C LYS A 206 -13.03 15.94 9.68
N ASN A 207 -12.86 16.31 8.40
CA ASN A 207 -13.90 16.19 7.38
C ASN A 207 -13.46 15.23 6.28
N LEU A 208 -13.86 13.98 6.39
CA LEU A 208 -13.53 12.94 5.43
C LEU A 208 -14.29 13.07 4.08
N SER A 209 -15.19 14.02 3.90
CA SER A 209 -15.92 14.19 2.65
C SER A 209 -15.09 14.89 1.56
N THR A 210 -14.02 15.58 1.93
CA THR A 210 -13.14 16.30 1.00
C THR A 210 -11.73 15.74 1.06
N PRO A 211 -10.92 15.76 -0.01
CA PRO A 211 -9.52 15.39 0.08
C PRO A 211 -8.70 16.41 0.88
N LEU A 212 -7.58 15.98 1.45
CA LEU A 212 -6.57 16.88 2.01
C LEU A 212 -6.03 17.82 0.92
N THR A 213 -5.78 19.06 1.29
CA THR A 213 -5.08 20.00 0.41
C THR A 213 -3.58 19.68 0.31
N VAL A 214 -2.90 20.22 -0.67
CA VAL A 214 -1.43 20.07 -0.80
C VAL A 214 -0.71 20.66 0.40
N GLU A 215 -1.22 21.77 0.92
CA GLU A 215 -0.72 22.44 2.12
C GLU A 215 -0.87 21.57 3.37
N ASP A 216 -2.06 20.96 3.56
CA ASP A 216 -2.30 20.02 4.67
C ASP A 216 -1.32 18.84 4.61
N ILE A 217 -1.15 18.27 3.41
CA ILE A 217 -0.21 17.16 3.20
C ILE A 217 1.21 17.57 3.57
N ARG A 218 1.67 18.76 3.15
CA ARG A 218 3.01 19.26 3.50
C ARG A 218 3.16 19.46 5.00
N SER A 219 2.16 20.04 5.66
CA SER A 219 2.18 20.25 7.11
C SER A 219 2.22 18.93 7.88
N ILE A 220 1.39 17.94 7.51
CA ILE A 220 1.42 16.63 8.14
C ILE A 220 2.79 15.94 7.93
N ARG A 221 3.36 16.04 6.73
CA ARG A 221 4.69 15.49 6.43
C ARG A 221 5.77 16.17 7.28
N ALA A 222 5.73 17.50 7.39
CA ALA A 222 6.66 18.25 8.25
C ALA A 222 6.53 17.82 9.72
N ALA A 223 5.29 17.73 10.24
CA ALA A 223 5.01 17.28 11.59
C ALA A 223 5.54 15.85 11.89
N ALA A 224 5.60 14.99 10.88
CA ALA A 224 6.16 13.63 10.99
C ALA A 224 7.66 13.55 10.66
N GLY A 225 8.34 14.68 10.46
CA GLY A 225 9.75 14.71 10.05
C GLY A 225 10.03 14.10 8.66
N LEU A 226 8.99 14.00 7.82
CA LEU A 226 9.11 13.49 6.45
C LEU A 226 9.51 14.61 5.47
N PRO A 227 10.23 14.29 4.38
CA PRO A 227 10.57 15.29 3.37
C PRO A 227 9.33 15.98 2.81
N THR A 228 9.32 17.30 2.77
CA THR A 228 8.24 18.13 2.19
C THR A 228 8.46 18.47 0.73
N GLU A 229 9.68 18.30 0.25
CA GLU A 229 10.07 18.45 -1.14
C GLU A 229 10.62 17.13 -1.68
N ARG A 230 10.55 16.95 -2.99
CA ARG A 230 11.06 15.73 -3.62
C ARG A 230 12.57 15.67 -3.44
N PRO A 231 13.12 14.65 -2.77
CA PRO A 231 14.54 14.51 -2.62
C PRO A 231 15.21 14.35 -4.01
N GLU A 232 16.33 15.01 -4.21
CA GLU A 232 17.16 14.75 -5.38
C GLU A 232 17.72 13.34 -5.28
N ILE A 233 17.19 12.45 -6.11
CA ILE A 233 17.76 11.10 -6.24
C ILE A 233 18.92 11.22 -7.22
N PRO A 234 20.17 11.03 -6.78
CA PRO A 234 21.31 11.05 -7.69
C PRO A 234 21.12 9.96 -8.75
N LEU A 235 21.05 10.36 -10.01
CA LEU A 235 20.96 9.40 -11.11
C LEU A 235 22.23 8.54 -11.12
N PRO A 236 22.12 7.22 -11.33
CA PRO A 236 23.29 6.37 -11.52
C PRO A 236 24.18 6.95 -12.62
N LYS A 237 25.52 6.89 -12.44
CA LYS A 237 26.46 7.37 -13.44
C LYS A 237 26.14 6.71 -14.80
N GLY A 238 25.85 7.52 -15.80
CA GLY A 238 25.51 7.09 -17.16
C GLY A 238 24.03 7.27 -17.56
N PHE A 239 23.13 7.59 -16.62
CA PHE A 239 21.75 7.96 -16.94
C PHE A 239 21.68 9.45 -17.33
N ARG A 240 21.16 9.73 -18.53
CA ARG A 240 20.75 11.08 -18.93
C ARG A 240 19.24 11.21 -18.73
N ARG A 241 18.79 12.33 -18.15
CA ARG A 241 17.36 12.70 -18.22
C ARG A 241 17.04 12.96 -19.69
N LEU A 242 16.07 12.22 -20.22
CA LEU A 242 15.48 12.50 -21.53
C LEU A 242 14.54 13.70 -21.39
#